data_94394689fc83c4870e4011f33d2fc716
#
_entry.id   94394689fc83c4870e4011f33d2fc716
#
_cell.length_a   1.000
_cell.length_b   1.000
_cell.length_c   1.000
_cell.angle_alpha   90.00
_cell.angle_beta   90.00
_cell.angle_gamma   90.00
#
_symmetry.space_group_name_H-M   'P 1'
#
loop_
_entity.id
_entity.type
_entity.pdbx_description
1 polymer ?
#
loop_
_entity_poly.entity_id
_entity_poly.type
_entity_poly.pdbx_seq_one_letter_code
_entity_poly.pdbx_strand_id
1 'polypeptide(L)'
;MYKNIAKTLFVLLLAAMAGSCGNRHDKPAQPTEDLTAKKNLQGIWLDEDGEDVAFRVKGDSVYFPDSTSVPTYFRIEDNSFVLIGGKTTKYTIVKQTPNVFVFRNQSGERVKLYKTNDASYMDAFVPKTVLDINQKKVVKRDSVIYFNNEKYHCYIQINPTTYKVIKPSVNDDGVEIDNVYYDNIVNLAVYNGNRRLYSSDLRKEAFMKEVPEQFLKQAVFSDLYFDRVDNEGIHFFSILAIPETSISYMVESIVKFNGSLTKRIKK
;
A
#
# COMPACT_ATOMS: atom_id res chain seq x y z
N MET A 1 -19.58 -9.58 -78.10
CA MET A 1 -20.23 -8.49 -77.32
C MET A 1 -20.09 -8.64 -75.77
N TYR A 2 -19.79 -9.84 -75.29
CA TYR A 2 -19.62 -10.10 -73.84
C TYR A 2 -18.28 -9.76 -73.19
N LYS A 3 -17.19 -9.65 -73.98
CA LYS A 3 -15.84 -9.38 -73.45
C LYS A 3 -15.61 -7.96 -72.99
N ASN A 4 -16.37 -7.01 -73.48
CA ASN A 4 -16.19 -5.60 -73.08
C ASN A 4 -17.06 -5.22 -71.81
N ILE A 5 -18.13 -5.98 -71.55
CA ILE A 5 -18.99 -5.78 -70.38
C ILE A 5 -18.28 -6.26 -69.14
N ALA A 6 -17.51 -7.36 -69.22
CA ALA A 6 -16.71 -7.87 -68.09
C ALA A 6 -15.54 -6.94 -67.66
N LYS A 7 -14.92 -6.23 -68.63
CA LYS A 7 -13.89 -5.23 -68.32
C LYS A 7 -14.42 -3.96 -67.69
N THR A 8 -15.60 -3.49 -68.12
CA THR A 8 -16.28 -2.32 -67.51
C THR A 8 -16.81 -2.62 -66.12
N LEU A 9 -17.30 -3.84 -65.84
CA LEU A 9 -17.76 -4.25 -64.53
C LEU A 9 -16.56 -4.41 -63.56
N PHE A 10 -15.41 -4.87 -64.04
CA PHE A 10 -14.22 -5.01 -63.21
C PHE A 10 -13.58 -3.68 -62.84
N VAL A 11 -13.61 -2.67 -63.72
CA VAL A 11 -13.13 -1.30 -63.44
C VAL A 11 -14.08 -0.58 -62.49
N LEU A 12 -15.40 -0.80 -62.55
CA LEU A 12 -16.38 -0.24 -61.58
C LEU A 12 -16.23 -0.89 -60.21
N LEU A 13 -15.88 -2.17 -60.10
CA LEU A 13 -15.66 -2.86 -58.84
C LEU A 13 -14.38 -2.39 -58.13
N LEU A 14 -13.32 -2.04 -58.88
CA LEU A 14 -12.07 -1.48 -58.32
C LEU A 14 -12.25 -0.03 -57.83
N ALA A 15 -13.14 0.75 -58.44
CA ALA A 15 -13.40 2.11 -58.00
C ALA A 15 -14.23 2.20 -56.67
N ALA A 16 -14.95 1.13 -56.34
CA ALA A 16 -15.74 1.05 -55.10
C ALA A 16 -14.89 0.73 -53.85
N MET A 17 -13.64 0.26 -53.99
CA MET A 17 -12.76 -0.03 -52.85
C MET A 17 -11.88 1.16 -52.42
N ALA A 18 -11.89 2.27 -53.14
CA ALA A 18 -11.09 3.46 -52.77
C ALA A 18 -11.82 4.44 -51.85
N GLY A 19 -13.07 4.19 -51.46
CA GLY A 19 -13.89 5.06 -50.64
C GLY A 19 -14.00 4.69 -49.18
N SER A 20 -13.28 3.67 -48.65
CA SER A 20 -13.24 3.32 -47.27
C SER A 20 -12.12 4.11 -46.55
N CYS A 21 -12.26 5.45 -46.52
CA CYS A 21 -11.61 6.25 -45.49
C CYS A 21 -12.33 5.99 -44.20
N GLY A 22 -11.88 4.97 -43.47
CA GLY A 22 -12.35 4.70 -42.11
C GLY A 22 -12.14 5.92 -41.24
N ASN A 23 -13.21 6.37 -40.56
CA ASN A 23 -13.12 7.22 -39.41
C ASN A 23 -12.01 6.65 -38.50
N ARG A 24 -10.84 7.24 -38.55
CA ARG A 24 -9.90 7.13 -37.46
C ARG A 24 -10.58 7.80 -36.27
N HIS A 25 -11.20 7.00 -35.41
CA HIS A 25 -11.35 7.44 -34.03
C HIS A 25 -9.92 7.76 -33.56
N ASP A 26 -9.59 9.02 -33.53
CA ASP A 26 -8.41 9.52 -32.86
C ASP A 26 -8.54 9.04 -31.42
N LYS A 27 -7.84 7.95 -31.08
CA LYS A 27 -7.60 7.62 -29.68
C LYS A 27 -6.99 8.87 -29.09
N PRO A 28 -7.51 9.40 -27.96
CA PRO A 28 -6.89 10.55 -27.32
C PRO A 28 -5.39 10.25 -27.21
N ALA A 29 -4.56 11.16 -27.74
CA ALA A 29 -3.12 11.01 -27.72
C ALA A 29 -2.73 10.77 -26.25
N GLN A 30 -2.01 9.68 -25.99
CA GLN A 30 -1.49 9.46 -24.64
C GLN A 30 -0.58 10.63 -24.30
N PRO A 31 -0.70 11.20 -23.07
CA PRO A 31 0.14 12.31 -22.66
C PRO A 31 1.61 11.93 -22.84
N THR A 32 2.36 12.80 -23.52
CA THR A 32 3.78 12.59 -23.78
C THR A 32 4.57 13.04 -22.55
N GLU A 33 5.46 12.21 -22.04
CA GLU A 33 6.32 12.56 -20.91
C GLU A 33 7.34 13.63 -21.30
N ASP A 34 7.42 14.72 -20.53
CA ASP A 34 8.45 15.74 -20.68
C ASP A 34 9.75 15.33 -19.96
N LEU A 35 10.65 14.71 -20.72
CA LEU A 35 11.95 14.24 -20.21
C LEU A 35 12.89 15.39 -19.79
N THR A 36 12.73 16.57 -20.36
CA THR A 36 13.54 17.74 -19.98
C THR A 36 13.10 18.25 -18.62
N ALA A 37 11.81 18.41 -18.42
CA ALA A 37 11.26 18.77 -17.12
C ALA A 37 11.59 17.71 -16.05
N LYS A 38 11.49 16.43 -16.39
CA LYS A 38 11.88 15.32 -15.52
C LYS A 38 13.35 15.38 -15.11
N LYS A 39 14.25 15.71 -16.03
CA LYS A 39 15.68 15.90 -15.75
C LYS A 39 15.92 17.08 -14.82
N ASN A 40 15.19 18.17 -14.98
CA ASN A 40 15.31 19.36 -14.11
C ASN A 40 14.89 19.08 -12.68
N LEU A 41 14.01 18.08 -12.44
CA LEU A 41 13.60 17.70 -11.09
C LEU A 41 14.63 16.85 -10.34
N GLN A 42 15.65 16.29 -10.98
CA GLN A 42 16.66 15.47 -10.30
C GLN A 42 17.35 16.24 -9.17
N GLY A 43 17.53 15.61 -8.00
CA GLY A 43 18.20 16.19 -6.82
C GLY A 43 17.34 16.19 -5.57
N ILE A 44 17.81 16.92 -4.54
CA ILE A 44 17.11 17.08 -3.25
C ILE A 44 16.39 18.42 -3.25
N TRP A 45 15.16 18.41 -2.77
CA TRP A 45 14.28 19.57 -2.73
C TRP A 45 13.90 19.87 -1.29
N LEU A 46 14.09 21.12 -0.88
CA LEU A 46 13.74 21.65 0.43
C LEU A 46 12.44 22.45 0.33
N ASP A 47 11.76 22.59 1.46
CA ASP A 47 10.62 23.47 1.64
C ASP A 47 10.93 24.94 1.35
N GLU A 48 9.94 25.83 1.46
CA GLU A 48 10.09 27.26 1.18
C GLU A 48 11.06 27.95 2.14
N ASP A 49 11.12 27.50 3.38
CA ASP A 49 12.01 28.05 4.41
C ASP A 49 13.45 27.52 4.28
N GLY A 50 13.65 26.46 3.51
CA GLY A 50 14.96 25.84 3.24
C GLY A 50 15.50 25.03 4.41
N GLU A 51 14.66 24.68 5.35
CA GLU A 51 15.03 23.95 6.57
C GLU A 51 14.76 22.45 6.45
N ASP A 52 13.59 22.08 5.91
CA ASP A 52 13.14 20.68 5.84
C ASP A 52 13.23 20.11 4.43
N VAL A 53 13.51 18.80 4.36
CA VAL A 53 13.55 18.08 3.09
C VAL A 53 12.14 17.66 2.70
N ALA A 54 11.63 18.21 1.60
CA ALA A 54 10.34 17.79 1.03
C ALA A 54 10.45 16.42 0.35
N PHE A 55 11.41 16.27 -0.56
CA PHE A 55 11.69 15.01 -1.25
C PHE A 55 13.02 15.03 -2.02
N ARG A 56 13.43 13.83 -2.46
CA ARG A 56 14.55 13.65 -3.40
C ARG A 56 14.07 12.98 -4.66
N VAL A 57 14.49 13.46 -5.82
CA VAL A 57 14.28 12.80 -7.11
C VAL A 57 15.58 12.13 -7.56
N LYS A 58 15.51 10.82 -7.86
CA LYS A 58 16.62 10.06 -8.42
C LYS A 58 16.09 9.11 -9.50
N GLY A 59 16.54 9.30 -10.74
CA GLY A 59 16.04 8.54 -11.89
C GLY A 59 14.53 8.78 -12.10
N ASP A 60 13.76 7.72 -12.11
CA ASP A 60 12.32 7.74 -12.33
C ASP A 60 11.49 7.76 -11.03
N SER A 61 12.14 7.99 -9.88
CA SER A 61 11.48 7.86 -8.58
C SER A 61 11.69 9.07 -7.70
N VAL A 62 10.65 9.37 -6.92
CA VAL A 62 10.64 10.32 -5.82
C VAL A 62 10.79 9.56 -4.51
N TYR A 63 11.69 10.02 -3.66
CA TYR A 63 11.99 9.50 -2.33
C TYR A 63 11.57 10.56 -1.32
N PHE A 64 10.81 10.16 -0.31
CA PHE A 64 10.39 11.03 0.77
C PHE A 64 11.24 10.77 2.03
N PRO A 65 11.44 11.76 2.91
CA PRO A 65 12.27 11.62 4.12
C PRO A 65 11.64 10.77 5.22
N ASP A 66 10.47 10.19 4.97
CA ASP A 66 9.79 9.28 5.89
C ASP A 66 10.44 7.88 5.84
N SER A 67 10.71 7.31 7.02
CA SER A 67 11.34 5.99 7.17
C SER A 67 10.50 4.83 6.65
N THR A 68 9.20 5.01 6.46
CA THR A 68 8.25 4.01 6.01
C THR A 68 7.81 4.20 4.56
N SER A 69 8.09 5.37 3.98
CA SER A 69 7.76 5.67 2.59
C SER A 69 8.56 4.80 1.62
N VAL A 70 7.91 4.45 0.51
CA VAL A 70 8.58 3.77 -0.61
C VAL A 70 8.83 4.75 -1.74
N PRO A 71 9.93 4.54 -2.51
CA PRO A 71 10.15 5.32 -3.70
C PRO A 71 8.95 5.24 -4.64
N THR A 72 8.39 6.38 -5.02
CA THR A 72 7.21 6.48 -5.86
C THR A 72 7.63 6.84 -7.29
N TYR A 73 7.21 6.05 -8.26
CA TYR A 73 7.45 6.35 -9.68
C TYR A 73 6.76 7.66 -10.08
N PHE A 74 7.39 8.47 -10.94
CA PHE A 74 6.79 9.72 -11.40
C PHE A 74 7.00 9.97 -12.88
N ARG A 75 6.13 10.82 -13.44
CA ARG A 75 6.24 11.41 -14.76
C ARG A 75 5.89 12.90 -14.72
N ILE A 76 6.38 13.63 -15.72
CA ILE A 76 5.92 14.99 -16.03
C ILE A 76 5.13 14.89 -17.33
N GLU A 77 3.84 15.19 -17.27
CA GLU A 77 2.92 15.09 -18.40
C GLU A 77 2.02 16.34 -18.42
N ASP A 78 1.87 17.01 -19.56
CA ASP A 78 0.92 18.12 -19.75
C ASP A 78 0.96 19.14 -18.61
N ASN A 79 2.16 19.61 -18.23
CA ASN A 79 2.37 20.52 -17.12
C ASN A 79 1.89 19.98 -15.74
N SER A 80 1.88 18.67 -15.59
CA SER A 80 1.52 18.00 -14.36
C SER A 80 2.66 17.12 -13.83
N PHE A 81 2.92 17.21 -12.53
CA PHE A 81 3.76 16.29 -11.79
C PHE A 81 2.87 15.11 -11.36
N VAL A 82 3.10 13.95 -11.95
CA VAL A 82 2.27 12.76 -11.78
C VAL A 82 3.02 11.74 -10.95
N LEU A 83 2.53 11.45 -9.75
CA LEU A 83 3.02 10.37 -8.90
C LEU A 83 2.20 9.11 -9.14
N ILE A 84 2.88 7.97 -9.31
CA ILE A 84 2.29 6.67 -9.62
C ILE A 84 2.71 5.67 -8.54
N GLY A 85 1.88 5.56 -7.52
CA GLY A 85 2.03 4.65 -6.38
C GLY A 85 0.84 3.71 -6.26
N GLY A 86 0.31 3.51 -5.07
CA GLY A 86 -0.93 2.75 -4.82
C GLY A 86 -2.13 3.32 -5.57
N LYS A 87 -2.14 4.64 -5.76
CA LYS A 87 -2.99 5.32 -6.75
C LYS A 87 -2.13 6.31 -7.57
N THR A 88 -2.69 6.79 -8.67
CA THR A 88 -2.06 7.85 -9.48
C THR A 88 -2.60 9.20 -9.06
N THR A 89 -1.71 10.10 -8.67
CA THR A 89 -2.04 11.46 -8.21
C THR A 89 -1.36 12.49 -9.12
N LYS A 90 -2.09 13.52 -9.53
CA LYS A 90 -1.59 14.59 -10.41
C LYS A 90 -1.58 15.91 -9.67
N TYR A 91 -0.45 16.63 -9.77
CA TYR A 91 -0.21 17.94 -9.20
C TYR A 91 0.08 18.93 -10.33
N THR A 92 -0.66 20.02 -10.42
CA THR A 92 -0.45 21.03 -11.46
C THR A 92 0.83 21.80 -11.20
N ILE A 93 1.77 21.79 -12.14
CA ILE A 93 3.00 22.55 -12.08
C ILE A 93 2.69 24.03 -12.34
N VAL A 94 3.06 24.90 -11.42
CA VAL A 94 2.91 26.35 -11.54
C VAL A 94 4.18 26.97 -12.11
N LYS A 95 5.36 26.48 -11.69
CA LYS A 95 6.67 26.95 -12.15
C LYS A 95 7.70 25.84 -11.99
N GLN A 96 8.54 25.68 -12.99
CA GLN A 96 9.69 24.80 -12.91
C GLN A 96 10.91 25.46 -13.52
N THR A 97 12.01 25.48 -12.75
CA THR A 97 13.34 25.89 -13.16
C THR A 97 14.36 24.89 -12.63
N PRO A 98 15.64 24.94 -12.98
CA PRO A 98 16.64 24.03 -12.41
C PRO A 98 16.72 24.04 -10.88
N ASN A 99 16.38 25.16 -10.22
CA ASN A 99 16.54 25.31 -8.76
C ASN A 99 15.25 25.68 -8.02
N VAL A 100 14.13 25.87 -8.71
CA VAL A 100 12.82 26.20 -8.08
C VAL A 100 11.74 25.34 -8.71
N PHE A 101 10.97 24.67 -7.88
CA PHE A 101 9.82 23.89 -8.28
C PHE A 101 8.58 24.33 -7.51
N VAL A 102 7.52 24.71 -8.21
CA VAL A 102 6.26 25.17 -7.62
C VAL A 102 5.11 24.38 -8.25
N PHE A 103 4.31 23.78 -7.42
CA PHE A 103 3.12 23.03 -7.86
C PHE A 103 1.93 23.32 -6.92
N ARG A 104 0.73 22.85 -7.28
CA ARG A 104 -0.44 22.88 -6.41
C ARG A 104 -0.65 21.51 -5.81
N ASN A 105 -0.81 21.45 -4.48
CA ASN A 105 -1.15 20.21 -3.78
C ASN A 105 -2.64 19.83 -3.98
N GLN A 106 -3.10 18.75 -3.34
CA GLN A 106 -4.48 18.27 -3.45
C GLN A 106 -5.52 19.28 -2.90
N SER A 107 -5.13 20.10 -1.92
CA SER A 107 -5.98 21.18 -1.37
C SER A 107 -6.01 22.43 -2.27
N GLY A 108 -5.21 22.47 -3.35
CA GLY A 108 -5.09 23.60 -4.26
C GLY A 108 -4.07 24.67 -3.81
N GLU A 109 -3.40 24.44 -2.67
CA GLU A 109 -2.38 25.34 -2.14
C GLU A 109 -1.10 25.26 -2.97
N ARG A 110 -0.32 26.35 -2.95
CA ARG A 110 0.95 26.40 -3.65
C ARG A 110 2.05 25.87 -2.74
N VAL A 111 2.69 24.80 -3.19
CA VAL A 111 3.94 24.29 -2.60
C VAL A 111 5.10 24.82 -3.41
N LYS A 112 6.06 25.46 -2.76
CA LYS A 112 7.25 26.02 -3.40
C LYS A 112 8.50 25.40 -2.78
N LEU A 113 9.33 24.82 -3.63
CA LEU A 113 10.51 24.07 -3.23
C LEU A 113 11.76 24.63 -3.87
N TYR A 114 12.88 24.50 -3.15
CA TYR A 114 14.20 24.92 -3.61
C TYR A 114 15.15 23.71 -3.69
N LYS A 115 15.89 23.60 -4.78
CA LYS A 115 16.91 22.55 -4.92
C LYS A 115 18.13 22.87 -4.09
N THR A 116 18.63 21.87 -3.37
CA THR A 116 19.92 21.93 -2.69
C THR A 116 20.94 20.97 -3.29
N ASN A 117 22.22 21.33 -3.20
CA ASN A 117 23.36 20.48 -3.50
C ASN A 117 24.12 20.05 -2.23
N ASP A 118 23.62 20.43 -1.05
CA ASP A 118 24.22 20.03 0.23
C ASP A 118 23.96 18.56 0.51
N ALA A 119 25.02 17.78 0.59
CA ALA A 119 24.97 16.34 0.81
C ALA A 119 24.50 15.96 2.22
N SER A 120 24.56 16.88 3.20
CA SER A 120 24.13 16.59 4.58
C SER A 120 22.64 16.25 4.67
N TYR A 121 21.81 16.79 3.76
CA TYR A 121 20.39 16.45 3.68
C TYR A 121 20.10 14.99 3.25
N MET A 122 21.12 14.23 2.83
CA MET A 122 20.96 12.79 2.56
C MET A 122 20.63 11.99 3.81
N ASP A 123 20.99 12.47 4.99
CA ASP A 123 20.69 11.82 6.27
C ASP A 123 19.18 11.76 6.54
N ALA A 124 18.38 12.64 5.95
CA ALA A 124 16.93 12.61 6.04
C ALA A 124 16.30 11.36 5.39
N PHE A 125 17.02 10.71 4.47
CA PHE A 125 16.56 9.51 3.76
C PHE A 125 17.10 8.20 4.36
N VAL A 126 17.83 8.28 5.47
CA VAL A 126 18.26 7.09 6.20
C VAL A 126 17.08 6.51 6.97
N PRO A 127 16.73 5.22 6.81
CA PRO A 127 15.62 4.62 7.53
C PRO A 127 15.75 4.78 9.04
N LYS A 128 14.87 5.54 9.66
CA LYS A 128 14.75 5.60 11.12
C LYS A 128 13.95 4.39 11.58
N THR A 129 14.42 3.67 12.58
CA THR A 129 13.74 2.49 13.11
C THR A 129 12.54 2.95 13.96
N VAL A 130 11.35 2.96 13.40
CA VAL A 130 10.11 3.17 14.17
C VAL A 130 9.66 1.82 14.74
N LEU A 131 9.50 1.74 16.07
CA LEU A 131 9.49 0.48 16.82
C LEU A 131 8.12 0.07 17.41
N ASP A 132 6.98 0.57 16.96
CA ASP A 132 5.72 0.33 17.68
C ASP A 132 4.79 -0.78 17.13
N ILE A 133 5.06 -1.34 15.98
CA ILE A 133 4.38 -2.55 15.51
C ILE A 133 5.42 -3.63 15.30
N ASN A 134 5.11 -4.87 15.71
CA ASN A 134 6.06 -5.98 15.55
C ASN A 134 6.36 -6.26 14.07
N GLN A 135 7.22 -5.45 13.46
CA GLN A 135 7.53 -5.50 12.04
C GLN A 135 8.58 -6.54 11.66
N LYS A 136 9.40 -7.02 12.61
CA LYS A 136 10.56 -7.88 12.28
C LYS A 136 10.94 -8.89 13.36
N LYS A 137 10.20 -9.00 14.46
CA LYS A 137 10.54 -9.91 15.56
C LYS A 137 9.58 -11.07 15.64
N VAL A 138 10.09 -12.29 15.75
CA VAL A 138 9.28 -13.45 16.13
C VAL A 138 8.92 -13.31 17.61
N VAL A 139 7.62 -13.25 17.91
CA VAL A 139 7.10 -13.23 19.28
C VAL A 139 6.52 -14.61 19.59
N LYS A 140 6.93 -15.19 20.72
CA LYS A 140 6.42 -16.47 21.20
C LYS A 140 5.80 -16.28 22.57
N ARG A 141 4.61 -16.85 22.74
CA ARG A 141 3.90 -16.90 24.02
C ARG A 141 3.47 -18.34 24.30
N ASP A 142 3.58 -18.71 25.54
CA ASP A 142 3.26 -20.02 26.05
C ASP A 142 2.44 -19.85 27.33
N SER A 143 1.28 -20.49 27.40
CA SER A 143 0.37 -20.39 28.53
C SER A 143 -0.17 -21.77 28.89
N VAL A 144 -0.05 -22.15 30.16
CA VAL A 144 -0.66 -23.35 30.73
C VAL A 144 -1.84 -22.94 31.56
N ILE A 145 -2.99 -23.48 31.24
CA ILE A 145 -4.27 -23.17 31.92
C ILE A 145 -4.96 -24.46 32.39
N TYR A 146 -5.73 -24.36 33.47
CA TYR A 146 -6.53 -25.45 34.01
C TYR A 146 -8.01 -25.04 34.01
N PHE A 147 -8.85 -25.93 33.47
CA PHE A 147 -10.28 -25.71 33.43
C PHE A 147 -11.01 -27.08 33.53
N ASN A 148 -11.97 -27.20 34.45
CA ASN A 148 -12.72 -28.45 34.68
C ASN A 148 -11.81 -29.69 34.87
N ASN A 149 -10.75 -29.56 35.69
CA ASN A 149 -9.73 -30.60 35.95
C ASN A 149 -8.91 -31.05 34.73
N GLU A 150 -9.07 -30.37 33.59
CA GLU A 150 -8.29 -30.61 32.39
C GLU A 150 -7.18 -29.56 32.27
N LYS A 151 -6.02 -30.00 31.73
CA LYS A 151 -4.86 -29.13 31.48
C LYS A 151 -4.79 -28.79 30.00
N TYR A 152 -4.78 -27.50 29.70
CA TYR A 152 -4.60 -26.98 28.35
C TYR A 152 -3.27 -26.24 28.23
N HIS A 153 -2.66 -26.37 27.06
CA HIS A 153 -1.42 -25.68 26.72
C HIS A 153 -1.61 -24.90 25.44
N CYS A 154 -1.45 -23.57 25.50
CA CYS A 154 -1.67 -22.64 24.41
C CYS A 154 -0.33 -22.09 23.94
N TYR A 155 0.01 -22.29 22.68
CA TYR A 155 1.19 -21.74 22.02
C TYR A 155 0.76 -20.70 21.01
N ILE A 156 1.37 -19.52 21.08
CA ILE A 156 1.18 -18.45 20.13
C ILE A 156 2.55 -18.06 19.59
N GLN A 157 2.67 -18.03 18.27
CA GLN A 157 3.87 -17.53 17.62
C GLN A 157 3.49 -16.54 16.53
N ILE A 158 3.95 -15.29 16.67
CA ILE A 158 3.79 -14.24 15.68
C ILE A 158 5.03 -14.23 14.81
N ASN A 159 4.85 -14.47 13.53
CA ASN A 159 5.92 -14.56 12.54
C ASN A 159 5.81 -13.37 11.59
N PRO A 160 6.81 -12.47 11.57
CA PRO A 160 6.89 -11.43 10.55
C PRO A 160 6.98 -12.03 9.15
N THR A 161 6.34 -11.36 8.18
CA THR A 161 6.35 -11.80 6.78
C THR A 161 6.93 -10.70 5.88
N THR A 162 7.01 -10.99 4.59
CA THR A 162 7.33 -10.03 3.53
C THR A 162 6.07 -9.49 2.85
N TYR A 163 4.87 -9.82 3.35
CA TYR A 163 3.61 -9.33 2.79
C TYR A 163 3.43 -7.85 3.12
N LYS A 164 3.40 -7.04 2.08
CA LYS A 164 3.33 -5.59 2.20
C LYS A 164 1.90 -5.14 2.49
N VAL A 165 1.78 -4.21 3.42
CA VAL A 165 0.59 -3.42 3.70
C VAL A 165 0.91 -1.99 3.33
N ILE A 166 0.21 -1.43 2.34
CA ILE A 166 0.39 -0.05 1.90
C ILE A 166 -0.62 0.83 2.61
N LYS A 167 -0.12 1.85 3.30
CA LYS A 167 -0.93 2.89 3.94
C LYS A 167 -0.61 4.23 3.28
N PRO A 168 -1.50 4.79 2.46
CA PRO A 168 -1.31 6.14 1.94
C PRO A 168 -1.41 7.16 3.08
N SER A 169 -0.55 8.14 3.04
CA SER A 169 -0.58 9.31 3.92
C SER A 169 -0.33 10.58 3.09
N VAL A 170 -0.43 11.75 3.72
CA VAL A 170 -0.11 13.03 3.10
C VAL A 170 0.97 13.66 3.95
N ASN A 171 2.08 14.07 3.33
CA ASN A 171 3.16 14.78 4.02
C ASN A 171 2.80 16.24 4.28
N ASP A 172 3.66 17.00 4.96
CA ASP A 172 3.44 18.40 5.34
C ASP A 172 3.27 19.32 4.11
N ASP A 173 3.86 18.97 2.97
CA ASP A 173 3.67 19.67 1.69
C ASP A 173 2.34 19.35 1.00
N GLY A 174 1.48 18.50 1.58
CA GLY A 174 0.23 18.04 0.97
C GLY A 174 0.44 17.09 -0.21
N VAL A 175 1.57 16.40 -0.25
CA VAL A 175 1.90 15.37 -1.26
C VAL A 175 1.52 14.00 -0.70
N GLU A 176 0.78 13.21 -1.50
CA GLU A 176 0.42 11.86 -1.13
C GLU A 176 1.62 10.92 -1.29
N ILE A 177 1.91 10.16 -0.22
CA ILE A 177 2.99 9.19 -0.13
C ILE A 177 2.46 7.83 0.31
N ASP A 178 3.07 6.76 -0.19
CA ASP A 178 2.76 5.38 0.19
C ASP A 178 3.77 4.88 1.24
N ASN A 179 3.28 4.62 2.45
CA ASN A 179 4.06 3.99 3.51
C ASN A 179 3.88 2.48 3.47
N VAL A 180 4.98 1.73 3.60
CA VAL A 180 4.96 0.27 3.55
C VAL A 180 5.29 -0.34 4.90
N TYR A 181 4.38 -1.17 5.34
CA TYR A 181 4.51 -2.02 6.52
C TYR A 181 4.48 -3.49 6.09
N TYR A 182 4.83 -4.38 7.00
CA TYR A 182 4.79 -5.82 6.75
C TYR A 182 3.80 -6.49 7.68
N ASP A 183 2.98 -7.38 7.11
CA ASP A 183 2.00 -8.14 7.88
C ASP A 183 2.64 -9.32 8.59
N ASN A 184 1.93 -9.91 9.55
CA ASN A 184 2.35 -11.10 10.28
C ASN A 184 1.46 -12.30 9.96
N ILE A 185 2.02 -13.50 10.15
CA ILE A 185 1.27 -14.74 10.28
C ILE A 185 1.36 -15.17 11.73
N VAL A 186 0.22 -15.45 12.33
CA VAL A 186 0.14 -15.88 13.74
C VAL A 186 -0.23 -17.34 13.80
N ASN A 187 0.70 -18.17 14.25
CA ASN A 187 0.41 -19.56 14.59
C ASN A 187 -0.24 -19.62 15.97
N LEU A 188 -1.42 -20.24 16.06
CA LEU A 188 -2.11 -20.54 17.29
C LEU A 188 -2.27 -22.04 17.40
N ALA A 189 -1.74 -22.65 18.46
CA ALA A 189 -1.91 -24.07 18.76
C ALA A 189 -2.38 -24.24 20.20
N VAL A 190 -3.39 -25.10 20.38
CA VAL A 190 -3.97 -25.43 21.68
C VAL A 190 -3.98 -26.96 21.84
N TYR A 191 -3.47 -27.41 22.97
CA TYR A 191 -3.43 -28.83 23.35
C TYR A 191 -4.20 -29.06 24.62
N ASN A 192 -4.86 -30.21 24.73
CA ASN A 192 -5.39 -30.78 25.96
C ASN A 192 -4.54 -32.03 26.28
N GLY A 193 -3.64 -31.91 27.27
CA GLY A 193 -2.62 -32.91 27.50
C GLY A 193 -1.78 -33.17 26.24
N ASN A 194 -1.76 -34.39 25.75
CA ASN A 194 -1.04 -34.75 24.52
C ASN A 194 -1.91 -34.63 23.25
N ARG A 195 -3.19 -34.35 23.38
CA ARG A 195 -4.09 -34.21 22.25
C ARG A 195 -4.10 -32.78 21.71
N ARG A 196 -3.77 -32.61 20.43
CA ARG A 196 -3.93 -31.33 19.74
C ARG A 196 -5.41 -31.03 19.55
N LEU A 197 -5.90 -29.98 20.23
CA LEU A 197 -7.28 -29.51 20.14
C LEU A 197 -7.47 -28.62 18.90
N TYR A 198 -6.55 -27.67 18.71
CA TYR A 198 -6.58 -26.74 17.60
C TYR A 198 -5.14 -26.42 17.17
N SER A 199 -4.93 -26.18 15.88
CA SER A 199 -3.67 -25.59 15.37
C SER A 199 -3.92 -24.99 13.99
N SER A 200 -3.57 -23.73 13.81
CA SER A 200 -3.69 -23.04 12.52
C SER A 200 -2.75 -21.84 12.43
N ASP A 201 -2.32 -21.53 11.22
CA ASP A 201 -1.71 -20.27 10.86
C ASP A 201 -2.81 -19.28 10.48
N LEU A 202 -2.97 -18.25 11.31
CA LEU A 202 -3.96 -17.20 11.12
C LEU A 202 -3.32 -16.03 10.38
N ARG A 203 -4.04 -15.47 9.43
CA ARG A 203 -3.72 -14.24 8.71
C ARG A 203 -4.86 -13.24 8.92
N LYS A 204 -4.64 -11.95 8.63
CA LYS A 204 -5.68 -10.92 8.78
C LYS A 204 -6.94 -11.22 7.95
N GLU A 205 -6.80 -11.90 6.81
CA GLU A 205 -7.92 -12.30 5.96
C GLU A 205 -8.90 -13.25 6.67
N ALA A 206 -8.43 -13.97 7.71
CA ALA A 206 -9.30 -14.80 8.53
C ALA A 206 -10.39 -14.00 9.26
N PHE A 207 -10.27 -12.67 9.32
CA PHE A 207 -11.17 -11.76 10.04
C PHE A 207 -12.10 -10.95 9.11
N MET A 208 -12.19 -11.29 7.84
CA MET A 208 -13.01 -10.54 6.85
C MET A 208 -14.52 -10.52 7.17
N LYS A 209 -15.01 -11.44 8.00
CA LYS A 209 -16.41 -11.47 8.44
C LYS A 209 -16.67 -10.51 9.60
N GLU A 210 -15.66 -10.27 10.43
CA GLU A 210 -15.75 -9.47 11.64
C GLU A 210 -15.31 -8.04 11.41
N VAL A 211 -14.38 -7.80 10.48
CA VAL A 211 -13.71 -6.51 10.26
C VAL A 211 -13.92 -6.04 8.83
N PRO A 212 -14.24 -4.75 8.60
CA PRO A 212 -14.45 -4.21 7.26
C PRO A 212 -13.23 -4.39 6.36
N GLU A 213 -13.46 -4.75 5.10
CA GLU A 213 -12.39 -4.99 4.11
C GLU A 213 -11.47 -3.77 3.92
N GLN A 214 -12.05 -2.56 3.90
CA GLN A 214 -11.27 -1.32 3.75
C GLN A 214 -10.28 -1.11 4.89
N PHE A 215 -10.64 -1.50 6.11
CA PHE A 215 -9.74 -1.48 7.24
C PHE A 215 -8.64 -2.53 7.09
N LEU A 216 -8.99 -3.77 6.74
CA LEU A 216 -8.03 -4.87 6.59
C LEU A 216 -6.96 -4.58 5.53
N LYS A 217 -7.29 -3.82 4.47
CA LYS A 217 -6.32 -3.43 3.44
C LYS A 217 -5.15 -2.62 3.99
N GLN A 218 -5.40 -1.80 5.02
CA GLN A 218 -4.41 -0.91 5.62
C GLN A 218 -3.89 -1.41 6.97
N ALA A 219 -4.51 -2.46 7.54
CA ALA A 219 -4.16 -3.00 8.83
C ALA A 219 -3.11 -4.12 8.72
N VAL A 220 -2.35 -4.28 9.79
CA VAL A 220 -1.50 -5.44 10.05
C VAL A 220 -2.11 -6.28 11.17
N PHE A 221 -1.93 -7.60 11.13
CA PHE A 221 -2.23 -8.47 12.26
C PHE A 221 -1.10 -8.33 13.29
N SER A 222 -1.26 -7.37 14.20
CA SER A 222 -0.17 -6.92 15.06
C SER A 222 0.09 -7.84 16.23
N ASP A 223 -0.96 -8.45 16.81
CA ASP A 223 -0.83 -9.27 18.01
C ASP A 223 -1.95 -10.30 18.19
N LEU A 224 -1.67 -11.34 18.96
CA LEU A 224 -2.62 -12.29 19.52
C LEU A 224 -2.17 -12.72 20.91
N TYR A 225 -3.07 -12.69 21.88
CA TYR A 225 -2.77 -13.11 23.25
C TYR A 225 -3.94 -13.84 23.89
N PHE A 226 -3.62 -14.72 24.87
CA PHE A 226 -4.61 -15.40 25.70
C PHE A 226 -5.32 -14.41 26.62
N ASP A 227 -6.64 -14.53 26.76
CA ASP A 227 -7.46 -13.73 27.67
C ASP A 227 -7.94 -14.58 28.85
N ARG A 228 -8.80 -15.56 28.60
CA ARG A 228 -9.44 -16.39 29.63
C ARG A 228 -9.88 -17.74 29.07
N VAL A 229 -10.34 -18.61 30.00
CA VAL A 229 -11.05 -19.84 29.68
C VAL A 229 -12.38 -19.86 30.43
N ASP A 230 -13.42 -20.31 29.75
CA ASP A 230 -14.76 -20.51 30.33
C ASP A 230 -15.48 -21.67 29.64
N ASN A 231 -16.78 -21.86 29.91
CA ASN A 231 -17.57 -22.95 29.34
C ASN A 231 -17.73 -22.88 27.81
N GLU A 232 -17.52 -21.72 27.18
CA GLU A 232 -17.56 -21.56 25.73
C GLU A 232 -16.26 -22.08 25.07
N GLY A 233 -15.12 -21.92 25.77
CA GLY A 233 -13.81 -22.33 25.27
C GLY A 233 -12.65 -21.53 25.83
N ILE A 234 -11.58 -21.51 25.08
CA ILE A 234 -10.34 -20.78 25.37
C ILE A 234 -10.33 -19.51 24.52
N HIS A 235 -10.30 -18.35 25.17
CA HIS A 235 -10.47 -17.03 24.56
C HIS A 235 -9.12 -16.36 24.32
N PHE A 236 -8.99 -15.80 23.15
CA PHE A 236 -7.84 -15.01 22.71
C PHE A 236 -8.29 -13.68 22.13
N PHE A 237 -7.49 -12.65 22.26
CA PHE A 237 -7.68 -11.40 21.54
C PHE A 237 -6.71 -11.29 20.38
N SER A 238 -7.27 -11.13 19.19
CA SER A 238 -6.57 -10.84 17.95
C SER A 238 -6.61 -9.35 17.69
N ILE A 239 -5.46 -8.71 17.54
CA ILE A 239 -5.33 -7.26 17.32
C ILE A 239 -4.97 -6.99 15.88
N LEU A 240 -5.85 -6.29 15.19
CA LEU A 240 -5.66 -5.78 13.85
C LEU A 240 -5.52 -4.27 13.93
N ALA A 241 -4.38 -3.70 13.58
CA ALA A 241 -4.08 -2.29 13.79
C ALA A 241 -3.62 -1.61 12.50
N ILE A 242 -4.08 -0.37 12.28
CA ILE A 242 -3.51 0.49 11.23
C ILE A 242 -2.22 1.07 11.78
N PRO A 243 -1.07 0.84 11.10
CA PRO A 243 0.22 1.35 11.53
C PRO A 243 0.21 2.86 11.79
N GLU A 244 0.96 3.30 12.81
CA GLU A 244 1.12 4.72 13.20
C GLU A 244 -0.20 5.45 13.51
N THR A 245 -1.21 4.71 13.93
CA THR A 245 -2.47 5.27 14.42
C THR A 245 -2.92 4.55 15.69
N SER A 246 -3.88 5.14 16.39
CA SER A 246 -4.58 4.49 17.51
C SER A 246 -5.76 3.62 17.05
N ILE A 247 -5.96 3.47 15.73
CA ILE A 247 -7.13 2.77 15.18
C ILE A 247 -6.83 1.29 15.09
N SER A 248 -7.60 0.48 15.82
CA SER A 248 -7.47 -0.98 15.81
C SER A 248 -8.83 -1.67 16.00
N TYR A 249 -8.91 -2.91 15.52
CA TYR A 249 -9.97 -3.84 15.88
C TYR A 249 -9.43 -4.91 16.82
N MET A 250 -10.15 -5.15 17.90
CA MET A 250 -9.93 -6.26 18.80
C MET A 250 -10.99 -7.31 18.53
N VAL A 251 -10.58 -8.45 18.01
CA VAL A 251 -11.47 -9.58 17.69
C VAL A 251 -11.24 -10.69 18.71
N GLU A 252 -12.28 -11.08 19.43
CA GLU A 252 -12.27 -12.23 20.30
C GLU A 252 -12.29 -13.50 19.45
N SER A 253 -11.24 -14.29 19.56
CA SER A 253 -11.08 -15.58 18.89
C SER A 253 -11.21 -16.70 19.94
N ILE A 254 -12.19 -17.60 19.79
CA ILE A 254 -12.52 -18.60 20.80
C ILE A 254 -12.25 -19.99 20.21
N VAL A 255 -11.30 -20.71 20.79
CA VAL A 255 -11.07 -22.11 20.51
C VAL A 255 -11.99 -22.94 21.40
N LYS A 256 -13.02 -23.53 20.80
CA LYS A 256 -13.97 -24.39 21.53
C LYS A 256 -13.34 -25.73 21.88
N PHE A 257 -13.87 -26.43 22.91
CA PHE A 257 -13.36 -27.73 23.33
C PHE A 257 -13.57 -28.84 22.32
N ASN A 258 -14.41 -28.61 21.29
CA ASN A 258 -14.54 -29.51 20.13
C ASN A 258 -13.49 -29.26 19.03
N GLY A 259 -12.58 -28.28 19.23
CA GLY A 259 -11.52 -27.94 18.30
C GLY A 259 -11.91 -26.92 17.21
N SER A 260 -13.13 -26.38 17.23
CA SER A 260 -13.52 -25.31 16.29
C SER A 260 -13.09 -23.94 16.78
N LEU A 261 -12.78 -23.03 15.84
CA LEU A 261 -12.52 -21.62 16.10
C LEU A 261 -13.75 -20.79 15.74
N THR A 262 -14.20 -19.95 16.66
CA THR A 262 -15.22 -18.92 16.42
C THR A 262 -14.63 -17.54 16.72
N LYS A 263 -15.14 -16.51 16.03
CA LYS A 263 -14.65 -15.13 16.17
C LYS A 263 -15.81 -14.17 16.30
N ARG A 264 -15.63 -13.10 17.09
CA ARG A 264 -16.59 -12.01 17.24
C ARG A 264 -15.88 -10.71 17.64
N ILE A 265 -16.44 -9.58 17.24
CA ILE A 265 -15.95 -8.28 17.73
C ILE A 265 -16.33 -8.14 19.19
N LYS A 266 -15.36 -7.75 20.04
CA LYS A 266 -15.66 -7.34 21.40
C LYS A 266 -16.32 -5.96 21.35
N LYS A 267 -17.57 -5.88 21.82
CA LYS A 267 -18.29 -4.61 21.99
C LYS A 267 -17.81 -3.88 23.25
#